data_0ba7d1eff1a218fb50fd8c624db3d1dd
#
_entry.id   0ba7d1eff1a218fb50fd8c624db3d1dd
#
_cell.length_a   1.000
_cell.length_b   1.000
_cell.length_c   1.000
_cell.angle_alpha   90.00
_cell.angle_beta   90.00
_cell.angle_gamma   90.00
#
_symmetry.space_group_name_H-M   'P 1'
#
loop_
_entity.id
_entity.type
_entity.pdbx_description
1 polymer ?
#
loop_
_entity_poly.entity_id
_entity_poly.type
_entity_poly.pdbx_seq_one_letter_code
_entity_poly.pdbx_strand_id
1 'polypeptide(L)'
;MQEEKIDYFHLFGTSKCPFCVKAINLLNESGFLYAMTLLDNALPVLSDVKKTYNFKTVPIITRHAVGKEASEFIGGCNDLEIYLQSHDNLHTTND
;
A
#
# COMPACT_ATOMS: atom_id res chain seq x y z
N MET A 1 -19.13 -9.63 19.55
CA MET A 1 -18.70 -9.03 18.96
C MET A 1 -18.17 -9.42 17.84
N GLN A 2 -18.25 -8.99 16.87
CA GLN A 2 -17.76 -9.39 15.83
C GLN A 2 -16.50 -8.95 15.59
N GLU A 3 -15.78 -9.63 14.97
CA GLU A 3 -14.63 -9.22 14.71
C GLU A 3 -14.58 -8.45 13.58
N GLU A 4 -14.15 -7.29 13.51
CA GLU A 4 -14.02 -6.56 12.39
C GLU A 4 -12.76 -6.77 11.78
N LYS A 5 -12.68 -7.01 10.51
CA LYS A 5 -11.48 -7.16 9.79
C LYS A 5 -11.03 -5.83 9.40
N ILE A 6 -9.97 -5.34 10.01
CA ILE A 6 -9.43 -4.03 9.70
C ILE A 6 -8.28 -4.23 8.75
N ASP A 7 -8.46 -3.76 7.52
CA ASP A 7 -7.42 -3.82 6.50
C ASP A 7 -6.70 -2.50 6.42
N TYR A 8 -5.42 -2.54 6.16
CA TYR A 8 -4.68 -1.30 5.92
C TYR A 8 -3.56 -1.59 4.94
N PHE A 9 -3.08 -0.53 4.31
CA PHE A 9 -1.98 -0.64 3.37
C PHE A 9 -0.71 -0.09 4.01
N HIS A 10 0.41 -0.66 3.68
CA HIS A 10 1.69 -0.14 4.15
C HIS A 10 2.51 0.25 2.95
N LEU A 11 3.08 1.45 2.98
CA LEU A 11 3.89 1.94 1.89
C LEU A 11 5.31 2.15 2.36
N PHE A 12 6.27 1.67 1.59
CA PHE A 12 7.66 2.01 1.81
C PHE A 12 8.05 3.00 0.73
N GLY A 13 8.61 4.11 1.12
CA GLY A 13 8.96 5.11 0.13
C GLY A 13 9.89 6.17 0.67
N THR A 14 9.94 7.30 -0.03
CA THR A 14 10.77 8.43 0.36
C THR A 14 9.93 9.69 0.34
N SER A 15 10.44 10.73 1.01
CA SER A 15 9.65 11.95 1.17
C SER A 15 9.54 12.76 -0.11
N LYS A 16 10.43 12.52 -1.07
CA LYS A 16 10.40 13.27 -2.31
C LYS A 16 9.92 12.48 -3.50
N CYS A 17 9.12 11.48 -3.25
CA CYS A 17 8.63 10.59 -4.30
C CYS A 17 7.23 11.00 -4.73
N PRO A 18 7.04 11.53 -5.93
CA PRO A 18 5.70 11.95 -6.37
C PRO A 18 4.70 10.80 -6.42
N PHE A 19 5.16 9.61 -6.79
CA PHE A 19 4.27 8.47 -6.85
C PHE A 19 3.87 7.98 -5.46
N CYS A 20 4.71 8.24 -4.45
CA CYS A 20 4.33 7.95 -3.08
C CYS A 20 3.20 8.88 -2.63
N VAL A 21 3.29 10.15 -3.00
CA VAL A 21 2.23 11.11 -2.68
C VAL A 21 0.95 10.73 -3.40
N LYS A 22 1.06 10.34 -4.66
CA LYS A 22 -0.12 9.94 -5.41
C LYS A 22 -0.80 8.72 -4.78
N ALA A 23 -0.01 7.76 -4.34
CA ALA A 23 -0.56 6.56 -3.70
C ALA A 23 -1.29 6.91 -2.42
N ILE A 24 -0.73 7.81 -1.61
CA ILE A 24 -1.37 8.23 -0.38
C ILE A 24 -2.69 8.92 -0.68
N ASN A 25 -2.72 9.77 -1.70
CA ASN A 25 -3.95 10.45 -2.07
C ASN A 25 -5.01 9.47 -2.54
N LEU A 26 -4.62 8.44 -3.29
CA LEU A 26 -5.56 7.42 -3.73
C LEU A 26 -6.17 6.70 -2.53
N LEU A 27 -5.36 6.37 -1.55
CA LEU A 27 -5.86 5.67 -0.37
C LEU A 27 -6.78 6.56 0.45
N ASN A 28 -6.43 7.85 0.58
CA ASN A 28 -7.28 8.77 1.30
C ASN A 28 -8.62 8.95 0.60
N GLU A 29 -8.60 9.08 -0.70
CA GLU A 29 -9.84 9.26 -1.44
C GLU A 29 -10.72 8.04 -1.40
N SER A 30 -10.11 6.87 -1.30
CA SER A 30 -10.86 5.63 -1.26
C SER A 30 -11.25 5.23 0.15
N GLY A 31 -10.83 6.00 1.15
CA GLY A 31 -11.21 5.73 2.53
C GLY A 31 -10.46 4.59 3.19
N PHE A 32 -9.30 4.21 2.66
CA PHE A 32 -8.55 3.12 3.25
C PHE A 32 -7.53 3.64 4.25
N LEU A 33 -7.29 2.85 5.27
CA LEU A 33 -6.25 3.14 6.24
C LEU A 33 -4.89 2.81 5.67
N TYR A 34 -3.88 3.53 6.06
CA TYR A 34 -2.53 3.23 5.61
C TYR A 34 -1.48 3.69 6.62
N ALA A 35 -0.32 3.10 6.52
CA ALA A 35 0.85 3.53 7.25
C ALA A 35 1.98 3.67 6.25
N MET A 36 2.92 4.55 6.53
CA MET A 36 4.02 4.78 5.61
C MET A 36 5.33 4.79 6.35
N THR A 37 6.32 4.14 5.76
CA THR A 37 7.68 4.17 6.26
C THR A 37 8.52 4.96 5.28
N LEU A 38 9.11 6.06 5.77
CA LEU A 38 9.98 6.87 4.95
C LEU A 38 11.41 6.40 5.16
N LEU A 39 12.08 6.07 4.09
CA LEU A 39 13.40 5.47 4.15
C LEU A 39 14.49 6.36 3.57
N ASP A 40 14.24 7.68 3.57
CA ASP A 40 15.23 8.63 3.07
C ASP A 40 16.57 8.50 3.78
N ASN A 41 16.53 8.27 5.09
CA ASN A 41 17.73 8.18 5.87
C ASN A 41 18.07 6.75 6.25
N ALA A 42 17.52 5.80 5.54
CA ALA A 42 17.76 4.38 5.81
C ALA A 42 17.89 3.64 4.48
N LEU A 43 18.78 4.11 3.62
CA LEU A 43 18.93 3.54 2.29
C LEU A 43 19.26 2.04 2.29
N PRO A 44 20.05 1.52 3.23
CA PRO A 44 20.26 0.08 3.24
C PRO A 44 18.98 -0.70 3.50
N VAL A 45 18.07 -0.14 4.31
CA VAL A 45 16.78 -0.77 4.55
C VAL A 45 15.95 -0.73 3.27
N LEU A 46 15.96 0.40 2.57
CA LEU A 46 15.26 0.52 1.31
C LEU A 46 15.75 -0.51 0.31
N SER A 47 17.06 -0.69 0.23
CA SER A 47 17.64 -1.68 -0.65
C SER A 47 17.12 -3.09 -0.31
N ASP A 48 17.05 -3.39 0.97
CA ASP A 48 16.56 -4.67 1.43
C ASP A 48 15.10 -4.88 1.08
N VAL A 49 14.27 -3.85 1.24
CA VAL A 49 12.86 -3.93 0.92
C VAL A 49 12.69 -4.19 -0.57
N LYS A 50 13.46 -3.49 -1.40
CA LYS A 50 13.39 -3.72 -2.84
C LYS A 50 13.76 -5.14 -3.21
N LYS A 51 14.77 -5.69 -2.55
CA LYS A 51 15.16 -7.07 -2.81
C LYS A 51 14.12 -8.05 -2.32
N THR A 52 13.57 -7.79 -1.14
CA THR A 52 12.58 -8.68 -0.54
C THR A 52 11.37 -8.86 -1.44
N TYR A 53 10.90 -7.76 -2.04
CA TYR A 53 9.72 -7.83 -2.88
C TYR A 53 10.06 -7.91 -4.36
N ASN A 54 11.34 -7.94 -4.69
CA ASN A 54 11.78 -8.00 -6.08
C ASN A 54 11.15 -6.87 -6.89
N PHE A 55 11.23 -5.66 -6.36
CA PHE A 55 10.58 -4.49 -6.95
C PHE A 55 11.56 -3.33 -6.89
N LYS A 56 11.76 -2.64 -7.98
CA LYS A 56 12.89 -1.72 -8.09
C LYS A 56 12.59 -0.26 -7.80
N THR A 57 11.32 0.10 -7.72
CA THR A 57 10.96 1.51 -7.54
C THR A 57 10.13 1.68 -6.29
N VAL A 58 9.93 2.92 -5.87
CA VAL A 58 9.04 3.27 -4.76
C VAL A 58 7.84 3.98 -5.33
N PRO A 59 6.69 3.91 -4.69
CA PRO A 59 6.46 3.22 -3.41
C PRO A 59 6.37 1.70 -3.59
N ILE A 60 6.66 0.98 -2.52
CA ILE A 60 6.42 -0.45 -2.47
C ILE A 60 5.27 -0.64 -1.49
N ILE A 61 4.19 -1.23 -1.95
CA ILE A 61 2.93 -1.24 -1.23
C ILE A 61 2.49 -2.65 -0.91
N THR A 62 2.13 -2.87 0.35
CA THR A 62 1.59 -4.14 0.78
C THR A 62 0.25 -3.91 1.47
N ARG A 63 -0.58 -4.92 1.53
CA ARG A 63 -1.86 -4.84 2.20
C ARG A 63 -1.89 -5.84 3.32
N HIS A 64 -2.37 -5.42 4.47
CA HIS A 64 -2.40 -6.24 5.66
C HIS A 64 -3.79 -6.24 6.27
N ALA A 65 -4.10 -7.29 7.00
CA ALA A 65 -5.32 -7.35 7.77
C ALA A 65 -4.93 -7.60 9.22
N VAL A 66 -5.46 -6.79 10.12
CA VAL A 66 -5.14 -6.94 11.53
C VAL A 66 -5.61 -8.31 11.98
N GLY A 67 -4.76 -9.00 12.69
CA GLY A 67 -5.08 -10.34 13.17
C GLY A 67 -4.68 -11.44 12.22
N LYS A 68 -4.16 -11.12 11.04
CA LYS A 68 -3.69 -12.12 10.12
C LYS A 68 -2.21 -12.00 9.94
N GLU A 69 -1.54 -13.12 9.79
CA GLU A 69 -0.12 -13.10 9.64
C GLU A 69 0.32 -12.80 8.23
N ALA A 70 -0.46 -13.19 7.26
CA ALA A 70 -0.05 -13.02 5.87
C ALA A 70 -0.36 -11.62 5.39
N SER A 71 0.47 -11.11 4.51
CA SER A 71 0.21 -9.84 3.87
C SER A 71 0.22 -10.06 2.36
N GLU A 72 -0.35 -9.14 1.64
CA GLU A 72 -0.42 -9.23 0.19
C GLU A 72 0.44 -8.16 -0.41
N PHE A 73 1.31 -8.54 -1.34
CA PHE A 73 2.12 -7.56 -2.05
C PHE A 73 1.29 -6.97 -3.17
N ILE A 74 1.17 -5.65 -3.19
CA ILE A 74 0.40 -4.96 -4.22
C ILE A 74 1.31 -4.50 -5.36
N GLY A 75 2.41 -3.85 -5.03
CA GLY A 75 3.32 -3.33 -6.05
C GLY A 75 3.55 -1.85 -5.86
N GLY A 76 3.54 -1.10 -6.95
CA GLY A 76 3.76 0.33 -6.91
C GLY A 76 2.45 1.10 -7.04
N CYS A 77 2.55 2.39 -7.36
CA CYS A 77 1.39 3.26 -7.44
C CYS A 77 0.40 2.80 -8.52
N ASN A 78 0.90 2.42 -9.68
CA ASN A 78 0.00 1.96 -10.74
C ASN A 78 -0.71 0.68 -10.36
N ASP A 79 0.01 -0.21 -9.69
CA ASP A 79 -0.58 -1.46 -9.24
C ASP A 79 -1.66 -1.20 -8.20
N LEU A 80 -1.44 -0.23 -7.32
CA LEU A 80 -2.44 0.16 -6.33
C LEU A 80 -3.67 0.71 -7.02
N GLU A 81 -3.47 1.53 -8.02
CA GLU A 81 -4.58 2.12 -8.73
C GLU A 81 -5.47 1.05 -9.34
N ILE A 82 -4.86 0.07 -9.97
CA ILE A 82 -5.61 -1.03 -10.57
C ILE A 82 -6.32 -1.84 -9.49
N TYR A 83 -5.64 -2.09 -8.38
CA TYR A 83 -6.22 -2.85 -7.28
C TYR A 83 -7.45 -2.15 -6.74
N LEU A 84 -7.35 -0.83 -6.53
CA LEU A 84 -8.46 -0.06 -5.97
C LEU A 84 -9.63 0.01 -6.95
N GLN A 85 -9.35 0.11 -8.23
CA GLN A 85 -10.42 0.15 -9.22
C GLN A 85 -11.21 -1.16 -9.22
N SER A 86 -10.55 -2.27 -9.10
CA SER A 86 -11.23 -3.54 -9.05
C SER A 86 -12.12 -3.63 -7.84
N HIS A 87 -11.64 -3.17 -6.68
CA HIS A 87 -12.40 -3.26 -5.45
C HIS A 87 -13.51 -2.25 -5.41
N ASP A 88 -13.29 -1.06 -5.99
CA ASP A 88 -14.33 -0.08 -6.08
C ASP A 88 -15.46 -0.56 -6.96
N ASN A 89 -15.14 -1.24 -8.04
CA ASN A 89 -16.16 -1.76 -8.90
C ASN A 89 -17.03 -2.77 -8.17
N LEU A 90 -16.44 -3.56 -7.29
CA LEU A 90 -17.22 -4.49 -6.51
C LEU A 90 -18.14 -3.75 -5.57
N HIS A 91 -17.66 -2.68 -4.96
CA HIS A 91 -18.50 -1.90 -4.11
C HIS A 91 -19.61 -1.24 -4.87
N THR A 92 -19.32 -0.75 -6.04
CA THR A 92 -20.30 -0.05 -6.82
C THR A 92 -21.44 -0.95 -7.24
N THR A 93 -21.13 -2.18 -7.54
CA THR A 93 -22.18 -3.07 -7.99
C THR A 93 -23.11 -3.46 -6.88
N ASN A 94 -22.75 -3.23 -5.66
CA ASN A 94 -23.61 -3.56 -4.57
C ASN A 94 -24.62 -2.48 -4.29
N ASP A 95 -24.50 -1.38 -4.90
CA ASP A 95 -25.47 -0.34 -4.73
C ASP A 95 -26.70 -0.52 -5.60
#